data_5ad544e67a6a230335a4a3749873367a
#
_entry.id   5ad544e67a6a230335a4a3749873367a
#
_cell.length_a   1.000
_cell.length_b   1.000
_cell.length_c   1.000
_cell.angle_alpha   90.00
_cell.angle_beta   90.00
_cell.angle_gamma   90.00
#
_symmetry.space_group_name_H-M   'P 1'
#
loop_
_entity.id
_entity.type
_entity.pdbx_description
1 polymer ?
#
loop_
_entity_poly.entity_id
_entity_poly.type
_entity_poly.pdbx_seq_one_letter_code
_entity_poly.pdbx_strand_id
1 'polypeptide(L)'
;EYVLKKNNKFFLVNPKNHYSCVRFANNVIKKLLNYKKNKSNSLKINNILFPSVVKPNNYDKIIREIGGIDIFLLASGSSDGHVAFNNAYSSINQKTHITKLSMSTRTDNMKTFPHFNNLNEVPKFGLTVGLNTIFTLSKSAILVLAGKEKKQAFKKISSLKKFDKSWPASIIHKCKNNKIYIDNSVRL
;
A
#
# COMPACT_ATOMS: atom_id res chain seq x y z
N GLU A 1 -5.26 4.63 2.26
CA GLU A 1 -6.25 5.57 1.69
C GLU A 1 -5.71 6.99 1.72
N TYR A 2 -6.11 7.82 0.76
CA TYR A 2 -5.80 9.24 0.79
C TYR A 2 -6.61 9.97 1.86
N VAL A 3 -6.01 11.03 2.43
CA VAL A 3 -6.66 11.87 3.42
C VAL A 3 -6.49 13.36 3.10
N LEU A 4 -7.49 14.13 3.49
CA LEU A 4 -7.51 15.59 3.39
C LEU A 4 -7.27 16.18 4.78
N LYS A 5 -6.51 17.27 4.85
CA LYS A 5 -6.32 18.05 6.07
C LYS A 5 -7.13 19.34 5.99
N LYS A 6 -8.06 19.52 6.93
CA LYS A 6 -8.88 20.74 7.08
C LYS A 6 -8.91 21.12 8.55
N ASN A 7 -8.66 22.38 8.88
CA ASN A 7 -8.68 22.90 10.26
C ASN A 7 -7.92 22.00 11.25
N ASN A 8 -6.69 21.60 10.88
CA ASN A 8 -5.82 20.69 11.62
C ASN A 8 -6.40 19.28 11.90
N LYS A 9 -7.54 18.92 11.31
CA LYS A 9 -8.10 17.57 11.36
C LYS A 9 -7.92 16.84 10.04
N PHE A 10 -7.83 15.51 10.10
CA PHE A 10 -7.73 14.66 8.93
C PHE A 10 -9.07 13.98 8.63
N PHE A 11 -9.40 13.87 7.35
CA PHE A 11 -10.63 13.24 6.85
C PHE A 11 -10.27 12.30 5.70
N LEU A 12 -10.95 11.16 5.63
CA LEU A 12 -10.85 10.31 4.44
C LEU A 12 -11.38 11.07 3.22
N VAL A 13 -10.81 10.80 2.07
CA VAL A 13 -11.38 11.24 0.80
C VAL A 13 -12.74 10.59 0.55
N ASN A 14 -13.57 11.23 -0.27
CA ASN A 14 -14.85 10.64 -0.64
C ASN A 14 -14.63 9.30 -1.36
N PRO A 15 -15.27 8.20 -0.92
CA PRO A 15 -15.13 6.88 -1.57
C PRO A 15 -15.66 6.84 -3.02
N LYS A 16 -16.31 7.89 -3.51
CA LYS A 16 -16.68 8.03 -4.93
C LYS A 16 -15.53 8.52 -5.80
N ASN A 17 -14.47 9.10 -5.22
CA ASN A 17 -13.33 9.59 -5.97
C ASN A 17 -12.62 8.45 -6.72
N HIS A 18 -12.14 8.74 -7.94
CA HIS A 18 -11.49 7.74 -8.82
C HIS A 18 -10.22 7.14 -8.18
N TYR A 19 -9.56 7.87 -7.29
CA TYR A 19 -8.33 7.50 -6.60
C TYR A 19 -8.55 6.91 -5.19
N SER A 20 -9.80 6.71 -4.75
CA SER A 20 -10.06 6.13 -3.43
C SER A 20 -9.73 4.64 -3.39
N CYS A 21 -8.85 4.24 -2.45
CA CYS A 21 -8.54 2.84 -2.19
C CYS A 21 -9.77 2.07 -1.65
N VAL A 22 -10.64 2.74 -0.88
CA VAL A 22 -11.92 2.17 -0.42
C VAL A 22 -12.80 1.82 -1.62
N ARG A 23 -12.92 2.72 -2.60
CA ARG A 23 -13.61 2.44 -3.86
C ARG A 23 -12.99 1.25 -4.59
N PHE A 24 -11.67 1.25 -4.73
CA PHE A 24 -10.97 0.16 -5.41
C PHE A 24 -11.21 -1.19 -4.73
N ALA A 25 -11.10 -1.25 -3.40
CA ALA A 25 -11.34 -2.46 -2.65
C ALA A 25 -12.77 -2.99 -2.83
N ASN A 26 -13.78 -2.10 -2.78
CA ASN A 26 -15.18 -2.49 -2.91
C ASN A 26 -15.58 -2.84 -4.35
N ASN A 27 -15.10 -2.10 -5.34
CA ASN A 27 -15.55 -2.22 -6.72
C ASN A 27 -14.71 -3.16 -7.58
N VAL A 28 -13.43 -3.36 -7.22
CA VAL A 28 -12.51 -4.20 -7.99
C VAL A 28 -12.15 -5.46 -7.19
N ILE A 29 -11.47 -5.30 -6.04
CA ILE A 29 -10.95 -6.45 -5.29
C ILE A 29 -12.08 -7.38 -4.83
N LYS A 30 -13.14 -6.81 -4.23
CA LYS A 30 -14.30 -7.61 -3.81
C LYS A 30 -14.94 -8.38 -4.97
N LYS A 31 -15.10 -7.75 -6.15
CA LYS A 31 -15.67 -8.41 -7.32
C LYS A 31 -14.77 -9.54 -7.83
N LEU A 32 -13.47 -9.32 -7.91
CA LEU A 32 -12.50 -10.33 -8.32
C LEU A 32 -12.50 -11.54 -7.37
N LEU A 33 -12.47 -11.29 -6.06
CA LEU A 33 -12.47 -12.35 -5.06
C LEU A 33 -13.79 -13.11 -4.97
N ASN A 34 -14.89 -12.50 -5.40
CA ASN A 34 -16.21 -13.14 -5.46
C ASN A 34 -16.54 -13.77 -6.82
N TYR A 35 -15.65 -13.63 -7.80
CA TYR A 35 -15.87 -14.23 -9.11
C TYR A 35 -16.04 -15.76 -9.00
N LYS A 36 -17.11 -16.27 -9.56
CA LYS A 36 -17.50 -17.70 -9.50
C LYS A 36 -17.72 -18.29 -8.09
N LYS A 37 -17.93 -17.45 -7.06
CA LYS A 37 -18.26 -17.93 -5.72
C LYS A 37 -19.78 -17.97 -5.47
N ASN A 38 -20.21 -18.95 -4.70
CA ASN A 38 -21.58 -19.00 -4.18
C ASN A 38 -21.80 -17.90 -3.15
N LYS A 39 -23.08 -17.46 -2.95
CA LYS A 39 -23.43 -16.40 -2.00
C LYS A 39 -22.92 -16.66 -0.57
N SER A 40 -22.93 -17.91 -0.13
CA SER A 40 -22.45 -18.32 1.21
C SER A 40 -20.96 -18.09 1.41
N ASN A 41 -20.14 -18.24 0.35
CA ASN A 41 -18.69 -18.15 0.39
C ASN A 41 -18.16 -16.80 -0.16
N SER A 42 -19.06 -15.85 -0.42
CA SER A 42 -18.65 -14.54 -0.95
C SER A 42 -18.12 -13.61 0.13
N LEU A 43 -17.11 -12.82 -0.23
CA LEU A 43 -16.62 -11.73 0.61
C LEU A 43 -17.69 -10.65 0.78
N LYS A 44 -18.14 -10.46 2.01
CA LYS A 44 -19.11 -9.40 2.35
C LYS A 44 -18.38 -8.08 2.57
N ILE A 45 -19.09 -6.95 2.47
CA ILE A 45 -18.47 -5.62 2.67
C ILE A 45 -17.89 -5.48 4.08
N ASN A 46 -18.53 -6.06 5.09
CA ASN A 46 -18.09 -6.02 6.48
C ASN A 46 -16.80 -6.82 6.74
N ASN A 47 -16.35 -7.64 5.78
CA ASN A 47 -15.08 -8.35 5.85
C ASN A 47 -13.93 -7.54 5.26
N ILE A 48 -14.18 -6.32 4.74
CA ILE A 48 -13.15 -5.41 4.21
C ILE A 48 -12.88 -4.35 5.27
N LEU A 49 -11.73 -4.44 5.91
CA LEU A 49 -11.35 -3.55 7.02
C LEU A 49 -10.46 -2.42 6.53
N PHE A 50 -10.72 -1.22 7.02
CA PHE A 50 -9.93 -0.02 6.74
C PHE A 50 -9.50 0.65 8.05
N PRO A 51 -8.31 1.27 8.10
CA PRO A 51 -7.88 2.04 9.26
C PRO A 51 -8.69 3.32 9.43
N SER A 52 -8.84 3.77 10.68
CA SER A 52 -9.48 5.05 11.02
C SER A 52 -8.47 6.20 11.01
N VAL A 53 -8.89 7.37 10.53
CA VAL A 53 -8.07 8.61 10.61
C VAL A 53 -7.93 9.14 12.04
N VAL A 54 -8.84 8.79 12.95
CA VAL A 54 -8.84 9.26 14.34
C VAL A 54 -7.81 8.50 15.20
N LYS A 55 -7.75 7.17 15.02
CA LYS A 55 -6.83 6.29 15.74
C LYS A 55 -6.21 5.29 14.76
N PRO A 56 -5.29 5.74 13.87
CA PRO A 56 -4.74 4.89 12.82
C PRO A 56 -4.10 3.60 13.35
N ASN A 57 -3.31 3.69 14.40
CA ASN A 57 -2.58 2.56 14.99
C ASN A 57 -3.49 1.49 15.65
N ASN A 58 -4.77 1.80 15.87
CA ASN A 58 -5.73 0.79 16.34
C ASN A 58 -5.96 -0.30 15.29
N TYR A 59 -5.70 0.01 14.01
CA TYR A 59 -5.76 -0.98 12.93
C TYR A 59 -4.78 -2.15 13.13
N ASP A 60 -3.59 -1.87 13.65
CA ASP A 60 -2.60 -2.90 13.99
C ASP A 60 -3.09 -3.82 15.11
N LYS A 61 -3.87 -3.28 16.06
CA LYS A 61 -4.52 -4.08 17.11
C LYS A 61 -5.57 -5.01 16.50
N ILE A 62 -6.46 -4.48 15.67
CA ILE A 62 -7.48 -5.27 14.96
C ILE A 62 -6.83 -6.41 14.16
N ILE A 63 -5.75 -6.12 13.41
CA ILE A 63 -5.02 -7.14 12.65
C ILE A 63 -4.50 -8.25 13.57
N ARG A 64 -3.96 -7.93 14.74
CA ARG A 64 -3.49 -8.95 15.71
C ARG A 64 -4.64 -9.79 16.25
N GLU A 65 -5.77 -9.16 16.60
CA GLU A 65 -6.95 -9.83 17.17
C GLU A 65 -7.56 -10.84 16.19
N ILE A 66 -7.48 -10.60 14.88
CA ILE A 66 -7.94 -11.54 13.85
C ILE A 66 -6.85 -12.58 13.46
N GLY A 67 -5.72 -12.64 14.13
CA GLY A 67 -4.66 -13.63 13.89
C GLY A 67 -3.56 -13.21 12.90
N GLY A 68 -3.48 -11.92 12.56
CA GLY A 68 -2.48 -11.37 11.64
C GLY A 68 -2.94 -11.38 10.18
N ILE A 69 -1.98 -11.19 9.28
CA ILE A 69 -2.19 -11.17 7.82
C ILE A 69 -1.57 -12.43 7.23
N ASP A 70 -2.37 -13.29 6.64
CA ASP A 70 -1.85 -14.52 6.02
C ASP A 70 -0.95 -14.20 4.82
N ILE A 71 -1.41 -13.31 3.93
CA ILE A 71 -0.64 -12.87 2.75
C ILE A 71 -0.75 -11.35 2.64
N PHE A 72 0.40 -10.67 2.64
CA PHE A 72 0.49 -9.24 2.35
C PHE A 72 0.96 -9.03 0.91
N LEU A 73 0.14 -8.43 0.07
CA LEU A 73 0.51 -8.06 -1.28
C LEU A 73 1.12 -6.65 -1.27
N LEU A 74 2.33 -6.54 -1.79
CA LEU A 74 3.12 -5.31 -1.84
C LEU A 74 3.36 -4.88 -3.28
N ALA A 75 3.44 -3.58 -3.48
CA ALA A 75 3.99 -2.96 -4.68
C ALA A 75 5.03 -1.91 -4.29
N SER A 76 6.02 -1.68 -5.13
CA SER A 76 7.05 -0.65 -4.93
C SER A 76 6.75 0.59 -5.77
N GLY A 77 6.98 1.76 -5.21
CA GLY A 77 7.15 2.98 -6.01
C GLY A 77 8.24 2.80 -7.06
N SER A 78 8.05 3.39 -8.24
CA SER A 78 8.96 3.22 -9.37
C SER A 78 10.26 3.99 -9.19
N SER A 79 10.18 5.20 -8.64
CA SER A 79 11.28 6.16 -8.57
C SER A 79 11.96 6.26 -7.19
N ASP A 80 11.22 5.99 -6.11
CA ASP A 80 11.67 6.21 -4.73
C ASP A 80 11.52 4.98 -3.83
N GLY A 81 10.99 3.88 -4.37
CA GLY A 81 10.83 2.63 -3.64
C GLY A 81 9.85 2.69 -2.48
N HIS A 82 8.95 3.67 -2.43
CA HIS A 82 7.91 3.68 -1.42
C HIS A 82 7.10 2.38 -1.45
N VAL A 83 6.60 1.95 -0.30
CA VAL A 83 5.68 0.82 -0.17
C VAL A 83 4.45 1.27 0.62
N ALA A 84 3.26 0.97 0.12
CA ALA A 84 2.05 1.66 0.55
C ALA A 84 2.30 3.19 0.45
N PHE A 85 2.19 3.97 1.53
CA PHE A 85 2.62 5.37 1.54
C PHE A 85 3.83 5.63 2.44
N ASN A 86 4.62 4.60 2.75
CA ASN A 86 5.89 4.78 3.47
C ASN A 86 6.96 5.27 2.51
N ASN A 87 7.33 6.54 2.64
CA ASN A 87 8.36 7.19 1.83
C ASN A 87 9.77 6.73 2.27
N ALA A 88 10.80 7.07 1.47
CA ALA A 88 12.18 6.91 1.87
C ALA A 88 12.43 7.50 3.27
N TYR A 89 13.24 6.80 4.05
CA TYR A 89 13.58 7.11 5.44
C TYR A 89 12.42 6.99 6.46
N SER A 90 11.27 6.43 6.08
CA SER A 90 10.24 6.05 7.05
C SER A 90 10.81 5.10 8.10
N SER A 91 10.41 5.30 9.37
CA SER A 91 10.89 4.45 10.46
C SER A 91 10.37 3.02 10.30
N ILE A 92 11.26 2.04 10.47
CA ILE A 92 10.89 0.62 10.46
C ILE A 92 9.92 0.25 11.60
N ASN A 93 9.95 1.00 12.70
CA ASN A 93 9.10 0.77 13.86
C ASN A 93 7.69 1.39 13.72
N GLN A 94 7.43 2.08 12.60
CA GLN A 94 6.19 2.79 12.40
C GLN A 94 5.03 1.83 12.15
N LYS A 95 3.98 1.97 12.95
CA LYS A 95 2.68 1.29 12.82
C LYS A 95 1.81 2.04 11.81
N THR A 96 0.57 1.62 11.65
CA THR A 96 -0.42 2.33 10.82
C THR A 96 -0.56 3.78 11.26
N HIS A 97 -0.41 4.72 10.32
CA HIS A 97 -0.31 6.15 10.60
C HIS A 97 -0.75 7.01 9.40
N ILE A 98 -0.91 8.31 9.65
CA ILE A 98 -1.06 9.31 8.60
C ILE A 98 0.32 9.88 8.28
N THR A 99 0.62 9.98 6.97
CA THR A 99 1.90 10.52 6.48
C THR A 99 1.67 11.58 5.42
N LYS A 100 2.63 12.50 5.30
CA LYS A 100 2.71 13.41 4.14
C LYS A 100 3.34 12.64 2.97
N LEU A 101 2.69 12.67 1.83
CA LEU A 101 3.20 12.03 0.62
C LEU A 101 4.37 12.83 0.02
N SER A 102 5.42 12.13 -0.39
CA SER A 102 6.54 12.75 -1.11
C SER A 102 6.08 13.25 -2.48
N MET A 103 6.86 14.17 -3.05
CA MET A 103 6.59 14.67 -4.39
C MET A 103 6.67 13.55 -5.43
N SER A 104 7.67 12.65 -5.31
CA SER A 104 7.82 11.47 -6.17
C SER A 104 6.60 10.55 -6.11
N THR A 105 6.13 10.21 -4.91
CA THR A 105 4.90 9.40 -4.73
C THR A 105 3.70 10.07 -5.39
N ARG A 106 3.52 11.38 -5.20
CA ARG A 106 2.40 12.12 -5.81
C ARG A 106 2.49 12.15 -7.35
N THR A 107 3.71 12.28 -7.89
CA THR A 107 3.95 12.23 -9.34
C THR A 107 3.68 10.84 -9.91
N ASP A 108 4.11 9.78 -9.23
CA ASP A 108 3.79 8.40 -9.61
C ASP A 108 2.27 8.15 -9.58
N ASN A 109 1.57 8.73 -8.60
CA ASN A 109 0.12 8.61 -8.47
C ASN A 109 -0.64 9.31 -9.60
N MET A 110 -0.13 10.40 -10.17
CA MET A 110 -0.72 11.01 -11.38
C MET A 110 -0.71 10.03 -12.57
N LYS A 111 0.35 9.23 -12.72
CA LYS A 111 0.42 8.20 -13.76
C LYS A 111 -0.54 7.05 -13.49
N THR A 112 -0.68 6.67 -12.22
CA THR A 112 -1.59 5.60 -11.79
C THR A 112 -3.06 5.99 -11.91
N PHE A 113 -3.37 7.28 -11.69
CA PHE A 113 -4.72 7.83 -11.74
C PHE A 113 -4.79 8.96 -12.77
N PRO A 114 -4.97 8.64 -14.07
CA PRO A 114 -4.86 9.61 -15.17
C PRO A 114 -5.94 10.70 -15.18
N HIS A 115 -6.95 10.60 -14.32
CA HIS A 115 -7.96 11.66 -14.15
C HIS A 115 -7.49 12.83 -13.28
N PHE A 116 -6.30 12.81 -12.71
CA PHE A 116 -5.67 14.00 -12.14
C PHE A 116 -5.10 14.87 -13.28
N ASN A 117 -5.56 16.11 -13.40
CA ASN A 117 -5.07 17.03 -14.41
C ASN A 117 -3.71 17.64 -14.05
N ASN A 118 -3.46 17.80 -12.76
CA ASN A 118 -2.20 18.37 -12.26
C ASN A 118 -1.89 17.88 -10.85
N LEU A 119 -0.66 18.13 -10.40
CA LEU A 119 -0.15 17.63 -9.12
C LEU A 119 -0.89 18.22 -7.90
N ASN A 120 -1.52 19.41 -8.02
CA ASN A 120 -2.24 20.02 -6.90
C ASN A 120 -3.53 19.27 -6.56
N GLU A 121 -4.09 18.53 -7.52
CA GLU A 121 -5.27 17.68 -7.31
C GLU A 121 -4.94 16.40 -6.56
N VAL A 122 -3.68 15.95 -6.60
CA VAL A 122 -3.23 14.76 -5.86
C VAL A 122 -3.16 15.09 -4.38
N PRO A 123 -3.86 14.35 -3.50
CA PRO A 123 -3.84 14.62 -2.07
C PRO A 123 -2.42 14.62 -1.50
N LYS A 124 -2.18 15.51 -0.53
CA LYS A 124 -0.86 15.69 0.10
C LYS A 124 -0.60 14.69 1.23
N PHE A 125 -1.62 13.99 1.70
CA PHE A 125 -1.53 13.08 2.84
C PHE A 125 -2.16 11.73 2.52
N GLY A 126 -1.67 10.68 3.16
CA GLY A 126 -2.19 9.33 3.09
C GLY A 126 -2.26 8.67 4.46
N LEU A 127 -3.25 7.83 4.67
CA LEU A 127 -3.39 6.91 5.78
C LEU A 127 -2.84 5.55 5.30
N THR A 128 -1.81 5.05 5.96
CA THR A 128 -1.03 3.89 5.51
C THR A 128 -0.73 2.93 6.63
N VAL A 129 -0.65 1.64 6.30
CA VAL A 129 0.03 0.67 7.16
C VAL A 129 1.51 1.05 7.24
N GLY A 130 2.09 0.95 8.43
CA GLY A 130 3.52 1.24 8.61
C GLY A 130 4.41 0.05 8.27
N LEU A 131 5.71 0.30 8.16
CA LEU A 131 6.68 -0.76 7.88
C LEU A 131 6.65 -1.84 8.95
N ASN A 132 6.50 -1.46 10.24
CA ASN A 132 6.34 -2.42 11.33
C ASN A 132 5.15 -3.35 11.11
N THR A 133 3.98 -2.79 10.77
CA THR A 133 2.76 -3.55 10.49
C THR A 133 3.02 -4.60 9.40
N ILE A 134 3.68 -4.18 8.30
CA ILE A 134 3.96 -5.04 7.15
C ILE A 134 4.77 -6.27 7.57
N PHE A 135 5.93 -6.09 8.20
CA PHE A 135 6.82 -7.22 8.43
C PHE A 135 6.55 -8.01 9.71
N THR A 136 5.92 -7.39 10.73
CA THR A 136 5.65 -8.10 11.99
C THR A 136 4.30 -8.82 12.01
N LEU A 137 3.31 -8.32 11.27
CA LEU A 137 1.95 -8.87 11.31
C LEU A 137 1.63 -9.78 10.12
N SER A 138 2.54 -9.94 9.16
CA SER A 138 2.34 -10.80 8.01
C SER A 138 3.00 -12.16 8.18
N LYS A 139 2.26 -13.23 7.90
CA LYS A 139 2.78 -14.60 7.85
C LYS A 139 3.56 -14.85 6.56
N SER A 140 3.10 -14.22 5.46
CA SER A 140 3.76 -14.24 4.16
C SER A 140 3.64 -12.86 3.50
N ALA A 141 4.62 -12.49 2.69
CA ALA A 141 4.61 -11.25 1.92
C ALA A 141 5.00 -11.53 0.46
N ILE A 142 4.27 -10.91 -0.46
CA ILE A 142 4.49 -11.02 -1.89
C ILE A 142 4.65 -9.63 -2.46
N LEU A 143 5.82 -9.34 -3.02
CA LEU A 143 6.07 -8.12 -3.78
C LEU A 143 5.85 -8.38 -5.26
N VAL A 144 4.97 -7.60 -5.89
CA VAL A 144 4.70 -7.67 -7.33
C VAL A 144 5.27 -6.45 -8.02
N LEU A 145 6.10 -6.68 -9.04
CA LEU A 145 6.70 -5.66 -9.88
C LEU A 145 6.34 -5.98 -11.33
N ALA A 146 5.42 -5.24 -11.91
CA ALA A 146 4.96 -5.42 -13.28
C ALA A 146 4.98 -4.09 -14.03
N GLY A 147 5.40 -4.13 -15.29
CA GLY A 147 5.54 -2.96 -16.15
C GLY A 147 6.96 -2.40 -16.21
N LYS A 148 7.34 -1.90 -17.38
CA LYS A 148 8.69 -1.38 -17.68
C LYS A 148 9.18 -0.33 -16.67
N GLU A 149 8.28 0.45 -16.12
CA GLU A 149 8.58 1.47 -15.11
C GLU A 149 9.06 0.89 -13.78
N LYS A 150 8.89 -0.42 -13.55
CA LYS A 150 9.37 -1.11 -12.35
C LYS A 150 10.79 -1.68 -12.47
N LYS A 151 11.46 -1.53 -13.63
CA LYS A 151 12.85 -2.00 -13.80
C LYS A 151 13.81 -1.47 -12.75
N GLN A 152 13.74 -0.15 -12.46
CA GLN A 152 14.58 0.46 -11.44
C GLN A 152 14.31 -0.13 -10.05
N ALA A 153 13.04 -0.30 -9.69
CA ALA A 153 12.64 -0.91 -8.44
C ALA A 153 13.15 -2.34 -8.32
N PHE A 154 13.02 -3.13 -9.37
CA PHE A 154 13.54 -4.50 -9.41
C PHE A 154 15.06 -4.55 -9.25
N LYS A 155 15.80 -3.76 -10.05
CA LYS A 155 17.27 -3.67 -9.95
C LYS A 155 17.71 -3.32 -8.52
N LYS A 156 17.08 -2.31 -7.92
CA LYS A 156 17.42 -1.85 -6.58
C LYS A 156 17.12 -2.92 -5.53
N ILE A 157 15.93 -3.52 -5.54
CA ILE A 157 15.52 -4.53 -4.54
C ILE A 157 16.35 -5.80 -4.70
N SER A 158 16.66 -6.24 -5.93
CA SER A 158 17.48 -7.43 -6.18
C SER A 158 18.93 -7.26 -5.72
N SER A 159 19.48 -6.04 -5.79
CA SER A 159 20.82 -5.74 -5.28
C SER A 159 20.89 -5.67 -3.75
N LEU A 160 19.77 -5.38 -3.09
CA LEU A 160 19.69 -5.30 -1.63
C LEU A 160 19.45 -6.71 -1.06
N LYS A 161 20.23 -7.10 -0.05
CA LYS A 161 20.06 -8.37 0.68
C LYS A 161 19.32 -8.21 2.01
N LYS A 162 19.05 -6.96 2.39
CA LYS A 162 18.40 -6.58 3.64
C LYS A 162 17.58 -5.30 3.46
N PHE A 163 16.80 -4.94 4.47
CA PHE A 163 16.07 -3.68 4.48
C PHE A 163 17.02 -2.48 4.43
N ASP A 164 16.72 -1.59 3.52
CA ASP A 164 17.36 -0.28 3.38
C ASP A 164 16.29 0.82 3.47
N LYS A 165 16.45 1.73 4.42
CA LYS A 165 15.52 2.84 4.65
C LYS A 165 15.40 3.81 3.47
N SER A 166 16.42 3.87 2.60
CA SER A 166 16.37 4.68 1.38
C SER A 166 15.45 4.09 0.31
N TRP A 167 15.10 2.79 0.44
CA TRP A 167 14.22 2.06 -0.46
C TRP A 167 13.21 1.23 0.34
N PRO A 168 12.12 1.81 0.87
CA PRO A 168 11.21 1.16 1.82
C PRO A 168 10.64 -0.18 1.36
N ALA A 169 10.42 -0.38 0.04
CA ALA A 169 9.93 -1.66 -0.49
C ALA A 169 10.91 -2.82 -0.24
N SER A 170 12.18 -2.55 0.09
CA SER A 170 13.13 -3.57 0.55
C SER A 170 12.76 -4.20 1.89
N ILE A 171 11.69 -3.69 2.56
CA ILE A 171 11.09 -4.34 3.74
C ILE A 171 10.70 -5.79 3.44
N ILE A 172 10.47 -6.14 2.17
CA ILE A 172 10.20 -7.51 1.75
C ILE A 172 11.26 -8.49 2.27
N HIS A 173 12.54 -8.08 2.35
CA HIS A 173 13.64 -8.91 2.86
C HIS A 173 13.56 -9.17 4.37
N LYS A 174 12.73 -8.43 5.12
CA LYS A 174 12.45 -8.69 6.54
C LYS A 174 11.19 -9.51 6.76
N CYS A 175 10.33 -9.61 5.76
CA CYS A 175 9.09 -10.37 5.87
C CYS A 175 9.36 -11.87 5.89
N LYS A 176 8.58 -12.60 6.67
CA LYS A 176 8.59 -14.07 6.65
C LYS A 176 8.02 -14.56 5.33
N ASN A 177 8.45 -15.75 4.87
CA ASN A 177 7.93 -16.39 3.66
C ASN A 177 7.73 -15.41 2.51
N ASN A 178 8.75 -14.59 2.23
CA ASN A 178 8.66 -13.57 1.20
C ASN A 178 8.89 -14.12 -0.21
N LYS A 179 8.20 -13.53 -1.19
CA LYS A 179 8.38 -13.81 -2.62
C LYS A 179 8.33 -12.51 -3.41
N ILE A 180 9.09 -12.46 -4.50
CA ILE A 180 9.08 -11.35 -5.45
C ILE A 180 8.66 -11.91 -6.80
N TYR A 181 7.57 -11.40 -7.35
CA TYR A 181 7.08 -11.73 -8.68
C TYR A 181 7.32 -10.55 -9.63
N ILE A 182 7.82 -10.87 -10.81
CA ILE A 182 8.05 -9.90 -11.89
C ILE A 182 7.40 -10.40 -13.17
N ASP A 183 7.02 -9.48 -14.03
CA ASP A 183 6.68 -9.80 -15.41
C ASP A 183 7.92 -9.74 -16.33
N ASN A 184 7.77 -10.17 -17.57
CA ASN A 184 8.88 -10.19 -18.54
C ASN A 184 9.41 -8.78 -18.88
N SER A 185 8.58 -7.73 -18.73
CA SER A 185 8.97 -6.36 -19.05
C SER A 185 9.93 -5.74 -18.03
N VAL A 186 10.00 -6.32 -16.82
CA VAL A 186 10.85 -5.89 -15.71
C VAL A 186 12.22 -6.54 -15.73
N ARG A 187 12.38 -7.68 -16.44
CA ARG A 187 13.68 -8.37 -16.56
C ARG A 187 14.75 -7.43 -17.12
N LEU A 188 15.95 -7.57 -16.57
CA LEU A 188 17.15 -6.83 -16.98
C LEU A 188 17.73 -7.42 -18.25
#